data_b35e4e414ed56f23799b3b987c45e0a7
#
_entry.id   b35e4e414ed56f23799b3b987c45e0a7
#
_cell.length_a   1.000
_cell.length_b   1.000
_cell.length_c   1.000
_cell.angle_alpha   90.00
_cell.angle_beta   90.00
_cell.angle_gamma   90.00
#
_symmetry.space_group_name_H-M   'P 1'
#
loop_
_entity.id
_entity.type
_entity.pdbx_description
1 polymer ?
#
loop_
_entity_poly.entity_id
_entity_poly.type
_entity_poly.pdbx_seq_one_letter_code
_entity_poly.pdbx_strand_id
1 'polypeptide(L)'
;FNKIFLADEVDTLDIFLKHNIFDTFSQKPYLSLAPEEVPKWHQLIDKMQEELENSEAFAHTDYLKNLLHLLLIKIQRFFLKEDRKQLSINDPKHLLFIRFCEAVEQHFKTLHTVKEYAKLLHISTKNLTNCTNELIQQTPLALINERLSLEAKRLLTYTDDSVSKIAYTLGFENSSNFIRFFKRLNGIAPSFFKKIIV
;
A
#
# COMPACT_ATOMS: atom_id res chain seq x y z
N PHE A 1 -9.17 -10.39 1.46
CA PHE A 1 -7.69 -10.37 1.41
C PHE A 1 -7.16 -9.23 2.29
N ASN A 2 -5.92 -9.35 2.75
CA ASN A 2 -5.25 -8.31 3.51
C ASN A 2 -4.06 -7.74 2.72
N LYS A 3 -3.52 -6.59 3.19
CA LYS A 3 -2.35 -5.94 2.55
C LYS A 3 -1.12 -6.86 2.47
N ILE A 4 -0.99 -7.87 3.35
CA ILE A 4 0.14 -8.81 3.37
C ILE A 4 0.06 -9.79 2.20
N PHE A 5 -1.13 -10.23 1.82
CA PHE A 5 -1.35 -11.15 0.68
C PHE A 5 -0.81 -10.57 -0.64
N LEU A 6 -0.84 -9.24 -0.77
CA LEU A 6 -0.35 -8.52 -1.95
C LEU A 6 1.12 -8.06 -1.83
N ALA A 7 1.73 -8.17 -0.65
CA ALA A 7 3.05 -7.61 -0.37
C ALA A 7 4.23 -8.37 -0.97
N ASP A 8 4.01 -9.54 -1.56
CA ASP A 8 5.05 -10.36 -2.19
C ASP A 8 5.59 -9.75 -3.49
N GLU A 9 4.83 -8.88 -4.12
CA GLU A 9 5.24 -8.17 -5.32
C GLU A 9 5.36 -6.67 -5.03
N VAL A 10 6.57 -6.14 -5.16
CA VAL A 10 6.87 -4.70 -5.01
C VAL A 10 5.95 -3.85 -5.89
N ASP A 11 5.59 -4.35 -7.07
CA ASP A 11 4.71 -3.69 -8.04
C ASP A 11 3.26 -3.57 -7.56
N THR A 12 2.78 -4.48 -6.72
CA THR A 12 1.37 -4.49 -6.29
C THR A 12 1.09 -3.42 -5.23
N LEU A 13 2.06 -3.17 -4.35
CA LEU A 13 1.97 -2.06 -3.40
C LEU A 13 2.02 -0.70 -4.10
N ASP A 14 2.81 -0.62 -5.15
CA ASP A 14 2.91 0.53 -6.04
C ASP A 14 1.53 0.88 -6.65
N ILE A 15 0.72 -0.12 -7.00
CA ILE A 15 -0.65 0.08 -7.47
C ILE A 15 -1.54 0.64 -6.36
N PHE A 16 -1.47 0.14 -5.13
CA PHE A 16 -2.26 0.65 -4.01
C PHE A 16 -1.90 2.09 -3.65
N LEU A 17 -0.60 2.41 -3.63
CA LEU A 17 -0.11 3.73 -3.24
C LEU A 17 -0.18 4.75 -4.39
N LYS A 18 0.20 4.35 -5.60
CA LYS A 18 0.11 5.23 -6.77
C LYS A 18 -1.33 5.55 -7.18
N HIS A 19 -2.25 4.69 -6.83
CA HIS A 19 -3.58 4.77 -7.41
C HIS A 19 -4.69 4.99 -6.41
N ASN A 20 -4.34 5.17 -5.13
CA ASN A 20 -5.29 5.57 -4.08
C ASN A 20 -6.60 4.78 -4.10
N ILE A 21 -6.56 3.49 -4.49
CA ILE A 21 -7.75 2.65 -4.68
C ILE A 21 -8.58 2.52 -3.39
N PHE A 22 -7.92 2.65 -2.24
CA PHE A 22 -8.57 2.63 -0.92
C PHE A 22 -8.62 4.01 -0.28
N ASP A 23 -8.42 5.05 -1.07
CA ASP A 23 -8.54 6.39 -0.54
C ASP A 23 -10.01 6.68 -0.22
N THR A 24 -10.24 7.14 0.98
CA THR A 24 -11.52 7.67 1.46
C THR A 24 -12.00 8.90 0.68
N PHE A 25 -11.29 9.30 -0.38
CA PHE A 25 -11.61 10.46 -1.23
C PHE A 25 -12.78 10.29 -2.14
N SER A 26 -13.07 9.10 -2.60
CA SER A 26 -14.37 8.94 -3.21
C SER A 26 -15.37 8.97 -2.07
N GLN A 27 -16.00 10.08 -1.85
CA GLN A 27 -17.23 10.20 -1.03
C GLN A 27 -18.28 9.14 -1.42
N LYS A 28 -17.93 8.26 -2.35
CA LYS A 28 -18.74 7.17 -2.88
C LYS A 28 -17.94 5.87 -2.76
N PRO A 29 -18.16 5.06 -1.70
CA PRO A 29 -17.51 3.76 -1.54
C PRO A 29 -18.10 2.68 -2.48
N TYR A 30 -18.64 3.07 -3.63
CA TYR A 30 -19.26 2.20 -4.62
C TYR A 30 -18.94 2.65 -6.04
N LEU A 31 -18.93 1.69 -6.95
CA LEU A 31 -18.81 1.90 -8.37
C LEU A 31 -20.18 1.84 -9.02
N SER A 32 -20.57 2.89 -9.75
CA SER A 32 -21.77 2.85 -10.60
C SER A 32 -21.38 2.37 -11.98
N LEU A 33 -21.58 1.09 -12.26
CA LEU A 33 -21.24 0.47 -13.54
C LEU A 33 -22.38 0.70 -14.55
N ALA A 34 -22.02 0.97 -15.81
CA ALA A 34 -22.98 0.91 -16.90
C ALA A 34 -23.43 -0.55 -17.10
N PRO A 35 -24.72 -0.80 -17.45
CA PRO A 35 -25.25 -2.16 -17.59
C PRO A 35 -24.42 -3.07 -18.49
N GLU A 36 -23.85 -2.53 -19.55
CA GLU A 36 -22.99 -3.26 -20.50
C GLU A 36 -21.61 -3.64 -19.94
N GLU A 37 -21.18 -3.01 -18.86
CA GLU A 37 -19.91 -3.34 -18.18
C GLU A 37 -20.08 -4.41 -17.10
N VAL A 38 -21.26 -4.53 -16.51
CA VAL A 38 -21.56 -5.45 -15.41
C VAL A 38 -21.11 -6.91 -15.72
N PRO A 39 -21.39 -7.51 -16.89
CA PRO A 39 -20.97 -8.88 -17.17
C PRO A 39 -19.44 -9.07 -17.14
N LYS A 40 -18.67 -8.06 -17.57
CA LYS A 40 -17.20 -8.12 -17.58
C LYS A 40 -16.60 -8.07 -16.18
N TRP A 41 -17.30 -7.43 -15.23
CA TRP A 41 -16.90 -7.40 -13.83
C TRP A 41 -17.26 -8.71 -13.15
N HIS A 42 -18.46 -9.25 -13.40
CA HIS A 42 -18.88 -10.56 -12.89
C HIS A 42 -17.93 -11.66 -13.34
N GLN A 43 -17.58 -11.75 -14.63
CA GLN A 43 -16.61 -12.72 -15.12
C GLN A 43 -15.29 -12.75 -14.33
N LEU A 44 -14.78 -11.61 -13.90
CA LEU A 44 -13.54 -11.55 -13.13
C LEU A 44 -13.76 -12.04 -11.69
N ILE A 45 -14.89 -11.67 -11.09
CA ILE A 45 -15.27 -12.11 -9.74
C ILE A 45 -15.53 -13.61 -9.72
N ASP A 46 -16.25 -14.12 -10.71
CA ASP A 46 -16.56 -15.55 -10.84
C ASP A 46 -15.26 -16.38 -10.92
N LYS A 47 -14.29 -15.94 -11.74
CA LYS A 47 -12.97 -16.59 -11.80
C LYS A 47 -12.24 -16.60 -10.48
N MET A 48 -12.35 -15.51 -9.70
CA MET A 48 -11.73 -15.47 -8.36
C MET A 48 -12.45 -16.42 -7.39
N GLN A 49 -13.78 -16.58 -7.49
CA GLN A 49 -14.54 -17.51 -6.68
C GLN A 49 -14.23 -18.95 -7.04
N GLU A 50 -14.21 -19.28 -8.33
CA GLU A 50 -13.83 -20.62 -8.83
C GLU A 50 -12.42 -21.02 -8.34
N GLU A 51 -11.47 -20.09 -8.38
CA GLU A 51 -10.11 -20.38 -7.91
C GLU A 51 -10.03 -20.53 -6.38
N LEU A 52 -10.84 -19.78 -5.62
CA LEU A 52 -10.92 -19.95 -4.16
C LEU A 52 -11.43 -21.34 -3.75
N GLU A 53 -12.30 -21.93 -4.57
CA GLU A 53 -12.81 -23.29 -4.35
C GLU A 53 -11.78 -24.38 -4.75
N ASN A 54 -10.79 -24.04 -5.58
CA ASN A 54 -9.77 -24.96 -6.10
C ASN A 54 -8.40 -24.71 -5.47
N SER A 55 -8.33 -24.71 -4.15
CA SER A 55 -7.13 -24.37 -3.39
C SER A 55 -5.92 -25.29 -3.61
N GLU A 56 -6.11 -26.49 -4.18
CA GLU A 56 -5.05 -27.46 -4.50
C GLU A 56 -4.48 -27.30 -5.92
N ALA A 57 -5.03 -26.37 -6.71
CA ALA A 57 -4.54 -26.14 -8.07
C ALA A 57 -3.10 -25.63 -8.08
N PHE A 58 -2.36 -26.02 -9.11
CA PHE A 58 -1.00 -25.50 -9.33
C PHE A 58 -1.01 -23.98 -9.40
N ALA A 59 -0.11 -23.34 -8.62
CA ALA A 59 0.04 -21.89 -8.54
C ALA A 59 -1.24 -21.12 -8.13
N HIS A 60 -2.13 -21.75 -7.35
CA HIS A 60 -3.39 -21.19 -6.86
C HIS A 60 -3.23 -19.76 -6.28
N THR A 61 -2.28 -19.59 -5.36
CA THR A 61 -2.03 -18.29 -4.73
C THR A 61 -1.60 -17.22 -5.73
N ASP A 62 -0.72 -17.58 -6.67
CA ASP A 62 -0.22 -16.65 -7.69
C ASP A 62 -1.32 -16.29 -8.69
N TYR A 63 -2.17 -17.25 -9.04
CA TYR A 63 -3.31 -16.99 -9.92
C TYR A 63 -4.31 -16.04 -9.27
N LEU A 64 -4.66 -16.26 -7.99
CA LEU A 64 -5.51 -15.33 -7.22
C LEU A 64 -4.91 -13.93 -7.10
N LYS A 65 -3.59 -13.83 -6.87
CA LYS A 65 -2.89 -12.54 -6.84
C LYS A 65 -3.02 -11.81 -8.17
N ASN A 66 -2.82 -12.49 -9.28
CA ASN A 66 -2.94 -11.91 -10.62
C ASN A 66 -4.37 -11.45 -10.93
N LEU A 67 -5.38 -12.24 -10.56
CA LEU A 67 -6.79 -11.85 -10.72
C LEU A 67 -7.13 -10.61 -9.87
N LEU A 68 -6.67 -10.58 -8.63
CA LEU A 68 -6.85 -9.44 -7.75
C LEU A 68 -6.14 -8.19 -8.30
N HIS A 69 -4.93 -8.34 -8.80
CA HIS A 69 -4.18 -7.28 -9.46
C HIS A 69 -4.96 -6.71 -10.66
N LEU A 70 -5.49 -7.60 -11.50
CA LEU A 70 -6.32 -7.19 -12.64
C LEU A 70 -7.59 -6.44 -12.20
N LEU A 71 -8.24 -6.89 -11.12
CA LEU A 71 -9.40 -6.22 -10.54
C LEU A 71 -9.05 -4.79 -10.09
N LEU A 72 -7.93 -4.62 -9.39
CA LEU A 72 -7.46 -3.33 -8.89
C LEU A 72 -7.13 -2.36 -10.05
N ILE A 73 -6.47 -2.85 -11.11
CA ILE A 73 -6.22 -2.07 -12.33
C ILE A 73 -7.55 -1.64 -12.98
N LYS A 74 -8.54 -2.52 -13.05
CA LYS A 74 -9.86 -2.19 -13.62
C LYS A 74 -10.57 -1.11 -12.80
N ILE A 75 -10.59 -1.25 -11.47
CA ILE A 75 -11.15 -0.27 -10.55
C ILE A 75 -10.52 1.10 -10.77
N GLN A 76 -9.19 1.14 -10.82
CA GLN A 76 -8.47 2.37 -11.06
C GLN A 76 -8.78 3.00 -12.43
N ARG A 77 -8.76 2.19 -13.50
CA ARG A 77 -9.13 2.69 -14.84
C ARG A 77 -10.55 3.26 -14.85
N PHE A 78 -11.45 2.67 -14.07
CA PHE A 78 -12.80 3.17 -13.90
C PHE A 78 -12.79 4.55 -13.24
N PHE A 79 -12.10 4.72 -12.11
CA PHE A 79 -11.99 6.02 -11.44
C PHE A 79 -11.31 7.07 -12.33
N LEU A 80 -10.23 6.75 -13.00
CA LEU A 80 -9.56 7.67 -13.94
C LEU A 80 -10.46 8.09 -15.09
N LYS A 81 -11.41 7.26 -15.51
CA LYS A 81 -12.38 7.57 -16.56
C LYS A 81 -13.50 8.47 -16.04
N GLU A 82 -13.94 8.26 -14.80
CA GLU A 82 -14.94 9.10 -14.12
C GLU A 82 -14.32 10.44 -13.69
N ASP A 83 -13.11 10.45 -13.13
CA ASP A 83 -12.39 11.64 -12.66
C ASP A 83 -12.02 12.59 -13.81
N ARG A 84 -11.79 12.08 -15.01
CA ARG A 84 -11.65 12.94 -16.21
C ARG A 84 -12.90 13.80 -16.49
N LYS A 85 -14.03 13.45 -15.90
CA LYS A 85 -15.26 14.26 -15.97
C LYS A 85 -15.41 15.24 -14.80
N GLN A 86 -14.73 15.04 -13.67
CA GLN A 86 -14.96 15.81 -12.43
C GLN A 86 -13.73 16.41 -11.75
N LEU A 87 -12.51 15.91 -11.98
CA LEU A 87 -11.32 16.43 -11.32
C LEU A 87 -10.40 17.11 -12.34
N SER A 88 -10.03 18.33 -12.02
CA SER A 88 -8.89 18.96 -12.68
C SER A 88 -7.64 18.14 -12.28
N ILE A 89 -7.10 17.37 -13.21
CA ILE A 89 -5.82 16.65 -13.11
C ILE A 89 -4.66 17.59 -12.70
N ASN A 90 -4.94 18.85 -12.59
CA ASN A 90 -4.01 19.93 -12.24
C ASN A 90 -4.17 20.45 -10.80
N ASP A 91 -4.85 19.75 -9.89
CA ASP A 91 -4.83 20.19 -8.50
C ASP A 91 -3.41 20.01 -7.92
N PRO A 92 -2.71 21.10 -7.57
CA PRO A 92 -1.35 21.04 -7.02
C PRO A 92 -1.23 20.15 -5.78
N LYS A 93 -2.31 20.00 -5.01
CA LYS A 93 -2.33 19.14 -3.82
C LYS A 93 -2.31 17.66 -4.19
N HIS A 94 -3.09 17.24 -5.18
CA HIS A 94 -3.06 15.86 -5.69
C HIS A 94 -1.70 15.50 -6.26
N LEU A 95 -1.11 16.38 -7.06
CA LEU A 95 0.24 16.18 -7.59
C LEU A 95 1.29 16.08 -6.48
N LEU A 96 1.18 16.92 -5.45
CA LEU A 96 2.06 16.85 -4.28
C LEU A 96 1.90 15.52 -3.55
N PHE A 97 0.67 15.05 -3.35
CA PHE A 97 0.40 13.79 -2.69
C PHE A 97 0.99 12.60 -3.47
N ILE A 98 0.79 12.53 -4.78
CA ILE A 98 1.37 11.50 -5.65
C ILE A 98 2.90 11.51 -5.52
N ARG A 99 3.54 12.68 -5.64
CA ARG A 99 4.99 12.82 -5.49
C ARG A 99 5.47 12.37 -4.10
N PHE A 100 4.68 12.63 -3.06
CA PHE A 100 5.01 12.17 -1.71
C PHE A 100 4.93 10.63 -1.61
N CYS A 101 3.89 10.02 -2.13
CA CYS A 101 3.76 8.55 -2.15
C CYS A 101 4.91 7.89 -2.93
N GLU A 102 5.26 8.43 -4.10
CA GLU A 102 6.42 7.97 -4.90
C GLU A 102 7.74 8.12 -4.12
N ALA A 103 7.93 9.24 -3.43
CA ALA A 103 9.10 9.46 -2.60
C ALA A 103 9.16 8.46 -1.43
N VAL A 104 8.01 8.13 -0.81
CA VAL A 104 7.95 7.11 0.25
C VAL A 104 8.38 5.76 -0.30
N GLU A 105 7.85 5.32 -1.46
CA GLU A 105 8.25 4.05 -2.07
C GLU A 105 9.76 3.98 -2.36
N GLN A 106 10.31 5.05 -2.89
CA GLN A 106 11.74 5.08 -3.25
C GLN A 106 12.68 5.15 -2.05
N HIS A 107 12.25 5.75 -0.93
CA HIS A 107 13.15 6.13 0.14
C HIS A 107 12.77 5.61 1.54
N PHE A 108 11.71 4.82 1.71
CA PHE A 108 11.25 4.38 3.04
C PHE A 108 12.30 3.63 3.87
N LYS A 109 13.31 3.01 3.22
CA LYS A 109 14.43 2.35 3.93
C LYS A 109 15.48 3.31 4.46
N THR A 110 15.47 4.55 4.01
CA THR A 110 16.51 5.54 4.36
C THR A 110 15.96 6.80 5.02
N LEU A 111 14.72 7.16 4.73
CA LEU A 111 14.06 8.36 5.26
C LEU A 111 12.87 7.94 6.12
N HIS A 112 12.89 8.31 7.41
CA HIS A 112 11.86 7.87 8.36
C HIS A 112 11.03 9.02 8.95
N THR A 113 11.37 10.27 8.63
CA THR A 113 10.72 11.44 9.22
C THR A 113 10.02 12.32 8.19
N VAL A 114 8.92 12.95 8.60
CA VAL A 114 8.20 13.93 7.77
C VAL A 114 9.09 15.07 7.30
N LYS A 115 10.07 15.48 8.14
CA LYS A 115 11.01 16.55 7.82
C LYS A 115 11.91 16.21 6.64
N GLU A 116 12.39 14.96 6.56
CA GLU A 116 13.23 14.49 5.47
C GLU A 116 12.48 14.47 4.15
N TYR A 117 11.24 13.95 4.14
CA TYR A 117 10.41 13.95 2.94
C TYR A 117 9.99 15.36 2.51
N ALA A 118 9.64 16.23 3.46
CA ALA A 118 9.35 17.62 3.15
C ALA A 118 10.56 18.34 2.51
N LYS A 119 11.77 18.07 3.02
CA LYS A 119 13.03 18.56 2.42
C LYS A 119 13.24 18.00 1.01
N LEU A 120 13.05 16.71 0.81
CA LEU A 120 13.17 16.03 -0.49
C LEU A 120 12.22 16.64 -1.54
N LEU A 121 10.99 16.94 -1.12
CA LEU A 121 9.96 17.52 -1.98
C LEU A 121 10.02 19.04 -2.12
N HIS A 122 10.99 19.70 -1.45
CA HIS A 122 11.15 21.15 -1.41
C HIS A 122 9.92 21.90 -0.90
N ILE A 123 9.28 21.39 0.16
CA ILE A 123 8.11 22.00 0.81
C ILE A 123 8.27 22.05 2.33
N SER A 124 7.38 22.78 3.01
CA SER A 124 7.32 22.74 4.47
C SER A 124 6.62 21.48 5.00
N THR A 125 7.00 21.00 6.19
CA THR A 125 6.31 19.91 6.89
C THR A 125 4.83 20.21 7.10
N LYS A 126 4.48 21.47 7.36
CA LYS A 126 3.08 21.93 7.50
C LYS A 126 2.29 21.73 6.21
N ASN A 127 2.88 22.08 5.06
CA ASN A 127 2.24 21.92 3.76
C ASN A 127 2.00 20.43 3.44
N LEU A 128 3.01 19.58 3.69
CA LEU A 128 2.87 18.13 3.51
C LEU A 128 1.78 17.55 4.44
N THR A 129 1.76 17.96 5.72
CA THR A 129 0.75 17.50 6.69
C THR A 129 -0.66 17.94 6.31
N ASN A 130 -0.82 19.19 5.87
CA ASN A 130 -2.12 19.68 5.40
C ASN A 130 -2.59 18.89 4.17
N CYS A 131 -1.68 18.67 3.21
CA CYS A 131 -1.96 17.90 2.01
C CYS A 131 -2.48 16.50 2.34
N THR A 132 -1.79 15.73 3.16
CA THR A 132 -2.21 14.37 3.52
C THR A 132 -3.47 14.36 4.40
N ASN A 133 -3.61 15.28 5.35
CA ASN A 133 -4.82 15.36 6.20
C ASN A 133 -6.06 15.73 5.39
N GLU A 134 -5.96 16.68 4.48
CA GLU A 134 -7.09 17.07 3.64
C GLU A 134 -7.47 15.99 2.65
N LEU A 135 -6.44 15.35 2.07
CA LEU A 135 -6.65 14.35 1.04
C LEU A 135 -7.01 12.97 1.61
N ILE A 136 -6.45 12.47 2.67
CA ILE A 136 -6.65 11.11 3.18
C ILE A 136 -6.93 11.01 4.69
N GLN A 137 -7.13 12.15 5.34
CA GLN A 137 -7.36 12.22 6.80
C GLN A 137 -6.30 11.46 7.63
N GLN A 138 -5.08 11.35 7.08
CA GLN A 138 -3.95 10.70 7.74
C GLN A 138 -2.74 11.64 7.79
N THR A 139 -1.85 11.40 8.75
CA THR A 139 -0.59 12.14 8.81
C THR A 139 0.44 11.55 7.85
N PRO A 140 1.38 12.36 7.30
CA PRO A 140 2.48 11.82 6.50
C PRO A 140 3.30 10.75 7.24
N LEU A 141 3.48 10.92 8.56
CA LEU A 141 4.19 9.94 9.38
C LEU A 141 3.48 8.60 9.46
N ALA A 142 2.15 8.60 9.47
CA ALA A 142 1.36 7.36 9.43
C ALA A 142 1.64 6.57 8.15
N LEU A 143 1.63 7.24 6.99
CA LEU A 143 1.93 6.61 5.69
C LEU A 143 3.36 6.04 5.62
N ILE A 144 4.35 6.82 6.06
CA ILE A 144 5.75 6.35 6.12
C ILE A 144 5.86 5.11 7.01
N ASN A 145 5.25 5.16 8.21
CA ASN A 145 5.28 4.06 9.16
C ASN A 145 4.54 2.82 8.63
N GLU A 146 3.42 2.98 7.96
CA GLU A 146 2.67 1.89 7.34
C GLU A 146 3.51 1.17 6.30
N ARG A 147 4.16 1.93 5.40
CA ARG A 147 5.03 1.35 4.38
C ARG A 147 6.20 0.58 4.98
N LEU A 148 6.86 1.18 5.97
CA LEU A 148 8.00 0.56 6.65
C LEU A 148 7.58 -0.70 7.42
N SER A 149 6.42 -0.67 8.09
CA SER A 149 5.86 -1.82 8.81
C SER A 149 5.49 -2.96 7.86
N LEU A 150 4.98 -2.66 6.69
CA LEU A 150 4.63 -3.64 5.68
C LEU A 150 5.86 -4.38 5.17
N GLU A 151 6.94 -3.66 4.81
CA GLU A 151 8.19 -4.28 4.41
C GLU A 151 8.83 -5.10 5.54
N ALA A 152 8.73 -4.61 6.79
CA ALA A 152 9.18 -5.37 7.93
C ALA A 152 8.46 -6.72 8.06
N LYS A 153 7.13 -6.73 7.90
CA LYS A 153 6.33 -7.97 7.89
C LYS A 153 6.74 -8.90 6.76
N ARG A 154 6.94 -8.35 5.55
CA ARG A 154 7.40 -9.13 4.40
C ARG A 154 8.74 -9.80 4.67
N LEU A 155 9.73 -9.05 5.14
CA LEU A 155 11.05 -9.60 5.46
C LEU A 155 10.99 -10.65 6.58
N LEU A 156 10.16 -10.42 7.62
CA LEU A 156 9.97 -11.38 8.70
C LEU A 156 9.30 -12.68 8.24
N THR A 157 8.44 -12.61 7.25
CA THR A 157 7.67 -13.76 6.71
C THR A 157 8.49 -14.58 5.71
N TYR A 158 9.18 -13.89 4.79
CA TYR A 158 9.74 -14.56 3.61
C TYR A 158 11.26 -14.67 3.60
N THR A 159 11.93 -14.26 4.69
CA THR A 159 13.39 -14.41 4.78
C THR A 159 13.81 -15.07 6.09
N ASP A 160 14.97 -15.75 6.07
CA ASP A 160 15.61 -16.30 7.27
C ASP A 160 16.44 -15.26 8.02
N ASP A 161 16.38 -14.00 7.60
CA ASP A 161 17.16 -12.93 8.20
C ASP A 161 16.81 -12.75 9.69
N SER A 162 17.84 -12.49 10.48
CA SER A 162 17.65 -12.16 11.90
C SER A 162 16.93 -10.81 12.05
N VAL A 163 16.23 -10.64 13.17
CA VAL A 163 15.54 -9.36 13.50
C VAL A 163 16.52 -8.18 13.45
N SER A 164 17.77 -8.39 13.83
CA SER A 164 18.82 -7.37 13.76
C SER A 164 19.18 -7.02 12.33
N LYS A 165 19.34 -8.02 11.45
CA LYS A 165 19.64 -7.78 10.04
C LYS A 165 18.49 -7.06 9.35
N ILE A 166 17.25 -7.45 9.62
CA ILE A 166 16.05 -6.76 9.10
C ILE A 166 16.02 -5.29 9.56
N ALA A 167 16.34 -5.02 10.83
CA ALA A 167 16.41 -3.66 11.34
C ALA A 167 17.38 -2.79 10.52
N TYR A 168 18.59 -3.27 10.27
CA TYR A 168 19.59 -2.54 9.46
C TYR A 168 19.16 -2.41 7.99
N THR A 169 18.58 -3.45 7.41
CA THR A 169 18.05 -3.40 6.02
C THR A 169 16.98 -2.33 5.87
N LEU A 170 16.19 -2.09 6.93
CA LEU A 170 15.14 -1.07 6.97
C LEU A 170 15.64 0.31 7.44
N GLY A 171 16.97 0.51 7.58
CA GLY A 171 17.56 1.79 7.91
C GLY A 171 17.52 2.18 9.39
N PHE A 172 17.20 1.25 10.30
CA PHE A 172 17.27 1.56 11.73
C PHE A 172 18.72 1.51 12.23
N GLU A 173 19.09 2.49 13.04
CA GLU A 173 20.43 2.57 13.64
C GLU A 173 20.76 1.36 14.52
N ASN A 174 19.75 0.78 15.16
CA ASN A 174 19.89 -0.41 16.01
C ASN A 174 18.60 -1.23 16.07
N SER A 175 18.72 -2.49 16.39
CA SER A 175 17.59 -3.43 16.49
C SER A 175 16.57 -3.05 17.57
N SER A 176 16.97 -2.38 18.65
CA SER A 176 16.06 -1.95 19.73
C SER A 176 15.07 -0.89 19.23
N ASN A 177 15.51 0.03 18.39
CA ASN A 177 14.65 1.04 17.78
C ASN A 177 13.62 0.38 16.86
N PHE A 178 14.05 -0.57 16.03
CA PHE A 178 13.17 -1.36 15.17
C PHE A 178 12.14 -2.17 15.99
N ILE A 179 12.58 -2.87 17.05
CA ILE A 179 11.68 -3.67 17.88
C ILE A 179 10.59 -2.80 18.51
N ARG A 180 10.95 -1.63 19.04
CA ARG A 180 9.99 -0.67 19.61
C ARG A 180 9.03 -0.14 18.54
N PHE A 181 9.54 0.24 17.36
CA PHE A 181 8.76 0.68 16.22
C PHE A 181 7.75 -0.38 15.81
N PHE A 182 8.20 -1.60 15.55
CA PHE A 182 7.36 -2.70 15.09
C PHE A 182 6.28 -3.08 16.10
N LYS A 183 6.66 -3.21 17.39
CA LYS A 183 5.72 -3.52 18.48
C LYS A 183 4.65 -2.43 18.65
N ARG A 184 5.03 -1.16 18.55
CA ARG A 184 4.08 -0.04 18.64
C ARG A 184 3.02 -0.09 17.55
N LEU A 185 3.38 -0.47 16.31
CA LEU A 185 2.46 -0.48 15.17
C LEU A 185 1.67 -1.79 15.05
N ASN A 186 2.25 -2.91 15.48
CA ASN A 186 1.66 -4.23 15.24
C ASN A 186 1.19 -4.94 16.53
N GLY A 187 1.38 -4.34 17.69
CA GLY A 187 0.98 -4.89 18.98
C GLY A 187 1.91 -5.98 19.54
N ILE A 188 2.69 -6.65 18.69
CA ILE A 188 3.56 -7.78 19.05
C ILE A 188 5.01 -7.53 18.62
N ALA A 189 5.96 -8.22 19.26
CA ALA A 189 7.38 -8.11 18.90
C ALA A 189 7.69 -8.82 17.57
N PRO A 190 8.69 -8.35 16.78
CA PRO A 190 9.08 -8.97 15.50
C PRO A 190 9.44 -10.46 15.62
N SER A 191 10.13 -10.85 16.68
CA SER A 191 10.50 -12.25 16.93
C SER A 191 9.30 -13.16 17.19
N PHE A 192 8.26 -12.64 17.83
CA PHE A 192 7.01 -13.35 18.05
C PHE A 192 6.20 -13.42 16.75
N PHE A 193 6.13 -12.31 16.01
CA PHE A 193 5.50 -12.28 14.68
C PHE A 193 6.09 -13.35 13.76
N LYS A 194 7.43 -13.46 13.69
CA LYS A 194 8.12 -14.47 12.87
C LYS A 194 7.76 -15.91 13.27
N LYS A 195 7.54 -16.19 14.56
CA LYS A 195 7.18 -17.53 15.06
C LYS A 195 5.75 -17.96 14.78
N ILE A 196 4.83 -17.01 14.64
CA ILE A 196 3.40 -17.32 14.37
C ILE A 196 3.16 -17.65 12.91
N ILE A 197 4.00 -17.18 12.01
CA ILE A 197 3.81 -17.27 10.55
C ILE A 197 4.58 -18.47 9.97
N VAL A 198 5.61 -18.94 10.65
CA VAL A 198 6.34 -20.17 10.33
C VAL A 198 5.73 -21.34 11.10
#